data_e651e39d3eea66ab9bdcef854b571033
#
_entry.id   e651e39d3eea66ab9bdcef854b571033
#
_cell.length_a   1.000
_cell.length_b   1.000
_cell.length_c   1.000
_cell.angle_alpha   90.00
_cell.angle_beta   90.00
_cell.angle_gamma   90.00
#
_symmetry.space_group_name_H-M   'P 1'
#
loop_
_entity.id
_entity.type
_entity.pdbx_description
1 polymer ?
#
loop_
_entity_poly.entity_id
_entity_poly.type
_entity_poly.pdbx_seq_one_letter_code
_entity_poly.pdbx_strand_id
1 'polypeptide(L)'
;SSFQIISSLLLDGLKIDRQFFTKAFNPQDCAIVETIIQIAKTLHMETIAEGVEQKEYIDFLKHTGCDMVQGFYYYKPMPVDDFFHLLASQNEF
;
A
#
# COMPACT_ATOMS: atom_id res chain seq x y z
N SER A 1 25.04 10.09 1.92
CA SER A 1 25.14 9.03 2.91
C SER A 1 23.81 8.30 3.05
N SER A 2 23.83 7.14 3.66
CA SER A 2 22.63 6.35 3.88
C SER A 2 21.63 7.08 4.79
N PHE A 3 22.11 7.85 5.75
CA PHE A 3 21.24 8.67 6.62
C PHE A 3 20.45 9.69 5.82
N GLN A 4 21.08 10.35 4.86
CA GLN A 4 20.41 11.34 4.03
C GLN A 4 19.36 10.69 3.13
N ILE A 5 19.66 9.51 2.60
CA ILE A 5 18.70 8.76 1.77
C ILE A 5 17.48 8.37 2.61
N ILE A 6 17.71 7.82 3.80
CA ILE A 6 16.62 7.41 4.69
C ILE A 6 15.79 8.62 5.11
N SER A 7 16.43 9.74 5.45
CA SER A 7 15.70 10.94 5.82
C SER A 7 14.83 11.47 4.70
N SER A 8 15.31 11.39 3.46
CA SER A 8 14.53 11.79 2.29
C SER A 8 13.29 10.90 2.12
N LEU A 9 13.46 9.57 2.27
CA LEU A 9 12.34 8.64 2.17
C LEU A 9 11.31 8.86 3.26
N LEU A 10 11.74 9.20 4.48
CA LEU A 10 10.83 9.48 5.58
C LEU A 10 9.91 10.66 5.30
N LEU A 11 10.39 11.66 4.55
CA LEU A 11 9.59 12.83 4.21
C LEU A 11 8.51 12.50 3.19
N ASP A 12 8.81 11.61 2.24
CA ASP A 12 7.91 11.32 1.13
C ASP A 12 7.09 10.04 1.33
N GLY A 13 7.47 9.24 2.31
CA GLY A 13 6.87 7.92 2.48
C GLY A 13 7.44 6.90 1.51
N LEU A 14 7.09 5.63 1.70
CA LEU A 14 7.52 4.54 0.84
C LEU A 14 6.35 4.11 -0.04
N LYS A 15 6.49 4.30 -1.34
CA LYS A 15 5.46 3.91 -2.30
C LYS A 15 5.71 2.49 -2.78
N ILE A 16 4.67 1.67 -2.71
CA ILE A 16 4.71 0.30 -3.20
C ILE A 16 4.09 0.30 -4.58
N ASP A 17 4.88 -0.10 -5.57
CA ASP A 17 4.53 0.02 -6.98
C ASP A 17 3.26 -0.76 -7.31
N ARG A 18 2.44 -0.18 -8.19
CA ARG A 18 1.19 -0.78 -8.65
C ARG A 18 1.37 -2.15 -9.28
N GLN A 19 2.56 -2.47 -9.79
CA GLN A 19 2.82 -3.76 -10.42
C GLN A 19 2.58 -4.94 -9.48
N PHE A 20 2.67 -4.72 -8.17
CA PHE A 20 2.37 -5.77 -7.20
C PHE A 20 0.89 -6.08 -7.09
N PHE A 21 0.00 -5.22 -7.60
CA PHE A 21 -1.43 -5.30 -7.35
C PHE A 21 -2.29 -5.40 -8.62
N THR A 22 -1.69 -5.50 -9.79
CA THR A 22 -2.43 -5.50 -11.06
C THR A 22 -2.77 -6.91 -11.56
N LYS A 23 -2.18 -7.94 -10.95
CA LYS A 23 -2.42 -9.33 -11.31
C LYS A 23 -3.42 -9.94 -10.35
N ALA A 24 -3.86 -11.17 -10.67
CA ALA A 24 -4.61 -11.95 -9.70
C ALA A 24 -3.80 -12.06 -8.41
N PHE A 25 -4.50 -12.21 -7.29
CA PHE A 25 -3.87 -12.26 -5.98
C PHE A 25 -2.77 -13.32 -5.97
N ASN A 26 -1.54 -12.91 -5.64
CA ASN A 26 -0.35 -13.76 -5.70
C ASN A 26 0.34 -13.80 -4.34
N PRO A 27 0.38 -14.98 -3.69
CA PRO A 27 1.01 -15.09 -2.38
C PRO A 27 2.50 -14.72 -2.33
N GLN A 28 3.23 -14.96 -3.42
CA GLN A 28 4.66 -14.60 -3.47
C GLN A 28 4.83 -13.08 -3.47
N ASP A 29 4.02 -12.38 -4.26
CA ASP A 29 4.04 -10.92 -4.29
C ASP A 29 3.60 -10.35 -2.93
N CYS A 30 2.62 -10.97 -2.30
CA CYS A 30 2.19 -10.58 -0.97
C CYS A 30 3.31 -10.72 0.06
N ALA A 31 4.10 -11.77 -0.01
CA ALA A 31 5.23 -11.97 0.89
C ALA A 31 6.27 -10.85 0.72
N ILE A 32 6.54 -10.44 -0.52
CA ILE A 32 7.46 -9.35 -0.80
C ILE A 32 6.91 -8.03 -0.23
N VAL A 33 5.65 -7.74 -0.50
CA VAL A 33 5.00 -6.52 -0.02
C VAL A 33 4.98 -6.48 1.50
N GLU A 34 4.65 -7.59 2.15
CA GLU A 34 4.64 -7.66 3.61
C GLU A 34 6.02 -7.36 4.18
N THR A 35 7.08 -7.90 3.57
CA THR A 35 8.45 -7.63 3.99
C THR A 35 8.79 -6.15 3.86
N ILE A 36 8.38 -5.52 2.76
CA ILE A 36 8.59 -4.09 2.54
C ILE A 36 7.88 -3.29 3.62
N ILE A 37 6.64 -3.64 3.94
CA ILE A 37 5.86 -2.93 4.97
C ILE A 37 6.52 -3.08 6.34
N GLN A 38 7.03 -4.27 6.68
CA GLN A 38 7.70 -4.46 7.95
C GLN A 38 8.99 -3.64 8.07
N ILE A 39 9.76 -3.57 6.99
CA ILE A 39 10.96 -2.72 6.96
C ILE A 39 10.56 -1.26 7.17
N ALA A 40 9.52 -0.80 6.47
CA ALA A 40 9.05 0.58 6.61
C ALA A 40 8.63 0.87 8.05
N LYS A 41 7.93 -0.05 8.69
CA LYS A 41 7.52 0.11 10.09
C LYS A 41 8.73 0.23 11.01
N THR A 42 9.73 -0.60 10.80
CA THR A 42 10.97 -0.55 11.58
C THR A 42 11.66 0.80 11.45
N LEU A 43 11.58 1.40 10.27
CA LEU A 43 12.19 2.70 9.97
C LEU A 43 11.25 3.88 10.25
N HIS A 44 10.06 3.63 10.78
CA HIS A 44 9.03 4.65 11.05
C HIS A 44 8.65 5.43 9.78
N MET A 45 8.55 4.71 8.67
CA MET A 45 8.14 5.27 7.38
C MET A 45 6.69 4.94 7.11
N GLU A 46 5.95 5.92 6.55
CA GLU A 46 4.61 5.68 6.05
C GLU A 46 4.67 4.91 4.75
N THR A 47 3.73 3.97 4.56
CA THR A 47 3.65 3.19 3.32
C THR A 47 2.41 3.57 2.53
N ILE A 48 2.56 3.63 1.20
CA ILE A 48 1.48 3.95 0.27
C ILE A 48 1.48 2.88 -0.82
N ALA A 49 0.40 2.11 -0.90
CA ALA A 49 0.23 1.11 -1.97
C ALA A 49 -0.48 1.77 -3.15
N GLU A 50 0.11 1.70 -4.34
CA GLU A 50 -0.40 2.36 -5.53
C GLU A 50 -1.15 1.38 -6.44
N GLY A 51 -2.26 1.84 -7.03
CA GLY A 51 -2.98 1.11 -8.06
C GLY A 51 -3.72 -0.12 -7.55
N VAL A 52 -4.20 -0.07 -6.31
CA VAL A 52 -4.89 -1.20 -5.67
C VAL A 52 -6.38 -1.07 -5.89
N GLU A 53 -7.01 -2.09 -6.49
CA GLU A 53 -8.46 -2.09 -6.70
C GLU A 53 -9.11 -3.43 -6.39
N GLN A 54 -8.34 -4.49 -6.19
CA GLN A 54 -8.89 -5.81 -5.89
C GLN A 54 -9.07 -5.97 -4.38
N LYS A 55 -10.22 -6.50 -4.00
CA LYS A 55 -10.58 -6.67 -2.60
C LYS A 55 -9.55 -7.49 -1.83
N GLU A 56 -9.04 -8.55 -2.43
CA GLU A 56 -8.07 -9.42 -1.77
C GLU A 56 -6.81 -8.66 -1.37
N TYR A 57 -6.35 -7.76 -2.22
CA TYR A 57 -5.18 -6.93 -1.88
C TYR A 57 -5.51 -5.89 -0.82
N ILE A 58 -6.71 -5.32 -0.86
CA ILE A 58 -7.12 -4.35 0.17
C ILE A 58 -7.16 -5.04 1.54
N ASP A 59 -7.76 -6.22 1.62
CA ASP A 59 -7.82 -6.99 2.86
C ASP A 59 -6.42 -7.34 3.36
N PHE A 60 -5.55 -7.77 2.46
CA PHE A 60 -4.15 -8.06 2.78
C PHE A 60 -3.43 -6.84 3.35
N LEU A 61 -3.59 -5.68 2.71
CA LEU A 61 -2.93 -4.45 3.14
C LEU A 61 -3.44 -3.98 4.50
N LYS A 62 -4.73 -4.16 4.79
CA LYS A 62 -5.27 -3.88 6.11
C LYS A 62 -4.58 -4.74 7.18
N HIS A 63 -4.42 -6.02 6.91
CA HIS A 63 -3.82 -6.95 7.86
C HIS A 63 -2.33 -6.72 8.07
N THR A 64 -1.61 -6.29 7.05
CA THR A 64 -0.17 -6.04 7.16
C THR A 64 0.15 -4.69 7.76
N GLY A 65 -0.83 -3.80 7.86
CA GLY A 65 -0.62 -2.49 8.45
C GLY A 65 -0.08 -1.45 7.49
N CYS A 66 -0.38 -1.60 6.19
CA CYS A 66 -0.13 -0.54 5.23
C CYS A 66 -0.91 0.71 5.62
N ASP A 67 -0.29 1.88 5.54
CA ASP A 67 -0.92 3.11 6.03
C ASP A 67 -1.92 3.69 5.05
N MET A 68 -1.53 3.78 3.78
CA MET A 68 -2.31 4.47 2.76
C MET A 68 -2.45 3.62 1.51
N VAL A 69 -3.53 3.83 0.78
CA VAL A 69 -3.78 3.20 -0.52
C VAL A 69 -4.19 4.28 -1.50
N GLN A 70 -3.71 4.16 -2.72
CA GLN A 70 -4.13 4.98 -3.83
C GLN A 70 -4.77 4.10 -4.91
N GLY A 71 -5.94 4.50 -5.40
CA GLY A 71 -6.62 3.79 -6.48
C GLY A 71 -5.88 3.91 -7.80
N PHE A 72 -6.30 3.12 -8.79
CA PHE A 72 -5.56 2.97 -10.03
C PHE A 72 -5.50 4.27 -10.83
N TYR A 73 -6.65 4.98 -10.96
CA TYR A 73 -6.70 6.14 -11.84
C TYR A 73 -7.14 7.45 -11.18
N TYR A 74 -8.06 7.40 -10.22
CA TYR A 74 -8.82 8.59 -9.86
C TYR A 74 -8.68 9.04 -8.43
N TYR A 75 -8.21 8.20 -7.53
CA TYR A 75 -8.26 8.51 -6.11
C TYR A 75 -6.92 9.00 -5.60
N LYS A 76 -6.99 10.01 -4.71
CA LYS A 76 -5.80 10.44 -3.96
C LYS A 76 -5.46 9.36 -2.92
N PRO A 77 -4.22 9.30 -2.46
CA PRO A 77 -3.88 8.41 -1.35
C PRO A 77 -4.77 8.66 -0.14
N MET A 78 -5.25 7.58 0.46
CA MET A 78 -6.10 7.66 1.64
C MET A 78 -5.85 6.45 2.53
N PRO A 79 -6.22 6.50 3.82
CA PRO A 79 -6.11 5.34 4.70
C PRO A 79 -6.81 4.13 4.11
N VAL A 80 -6.25 2.94 4.37
CA VAL A 80 -6.77 1.69 3.79
C VAL A 80 -8.26 1.50 4.09
N ASP A 81 -8.68 1.78 5.34
CA ASP A 81 -10.07 1.61 5.71
C ASP A 81 -10.99 2.55 4.93
N ASP A 82 -10.56 3.77 4.70
CA ASP A 82 -11.35 4.75 3.93
C ASP A 82 -11.51 4.27 2.49
N PHE A 83 -10.44 3.75 1.90
CA PHE A 83 -10.48 3.22 0.54
C PHE A 83 -11.42 2.02 0.45
N PHE A 84 -11.35 1.11 1.42
CA PHE A 84 -12.25 -0.03 1.49
C PHE A 84 -13.72 0.42 1.51
N HIS A 85 -14.04 1.39 2.36
CA HIS A 85 -15.42 1.91 2.45
C HIS A 85 -15.84 2.61 1.18
N LEU A 86 -14.95 3.35 0.54
CA LEU A 86 -15.25 4.01 -0.72
C LEU A 86 -15.62 3.00 -1.81
N LEU A 87 -14.82 1.95 -1.98
CA LEU A 87 -15.10 0.93 -2.99
C LEU A 87 -16.37 0.14 -2.66
N ALA A 88 -16.60 -0.16 -1.40
CA ALA A 88 -17.81 -0.85 -0.98
C ALA A 88 -19.06 -0.01 -1.28
N SER A 89 -18.99 1.31 -1.05
CA SER A 89 -20.12 2.21 -1.34
C SER A 89 -20.41 2.32 -2.83
N GLN A 90 -19.43 2.03 -3.68
CA GLN A 90 -19.58 2.03 -5.12
C GLN A 90 -19.92 0.65 -5.68
N ASN A 91 -20.16 -0.34 -4.82
CA ASN A 91 -20.42 -1.72 -5.20
C ASN A 91 -19.28 -2.36 -6.01
N GLU A 92 -18.05 -1.94 -5.71
CA GLU A 92 -16.87 -2.51 -6.36
C GLU A 92 -16.49 -3.87 -5.77
N PHE A 93 -17.00 -4.19 -4.61
CA PHE A 93 -16.72 -5.46 -3.92
C PHE A 93 -17.97 -6.33 -3.83
#